data_9458ea254a952f688e80abead813f58f
#
_entry.id   9458ea254a952f688e80abead813f58f
#
_cell.length_a   1.000
_cell.length_b   1.000
_cell.length_c   1.000
_cell.angle_alpha   90.00
_cell.angle_beta   90.00
_cell.angle_gamma   90.00
#
_symmetry.space_group_name_H-M   'P 1'
#
loop_
_entity.id
_entity.type
_entity.pdbx_description
1 polymer ?
#
loop_
_entity_poly.entity_id
_entity_poly.type
_entity_poly.pdbx_seq_one_letter_code
_entity_poly.pdbx_strand_id
1 'polypeptide(L)'
;MKPILAGLAAVSLAGAQGAHAAPTDKGVSIVLVHGAFVDGSGWKQTYDLLDAEGYEVLVVQNPTVALADDVAATEAAIARARYPVILVGHSYGGMVITEAGDNPKVRSLVYLAAFAPDEGESVSSLAEAPVSPGESKAPLVPAGNYLLVDQAKFPTAFAADVDPSITRFMASAQVPWGLQAVQAKITRVAWKAKPSFFLVTKNDGMIPPSEQRVMAKRSGATVAELASSHAVMLAHPADVAAFIKRADTPASK
;
A
#
# COMPACT_ATOMS: atom_id res chain seq x y z
N MET A 1 -50.21 -62.84 1.97
CA MET A 1 -49.73 -61.43 1.92
C MET A 1 -48.21 -61.45 1.97
N LYS A 2 -47.56 -61.10 0.87
CA LYS A 2 -46.11 -60.99 0.80
C LYS A 2 -45.73 -59.51 0.80
N PRO A 3 -44.72 -59.01 1.56
CA PRO A 3 -44.30 -57.66 1.47
C PRO A 3 -43.33 -57.46 0.28
N ILE A 4 -43.56 -56.36 -0.44
CA ILE A 4 -42.67 -55.89 -1.54
C ILE A 4 -41.60 -55.00 -0.90
N LEU A 5 -40.34 -55.43 -0.97
CA LEU A 5 -39.20 -54.57 -0.67
C LEU A 5 -38.91 -53.68 -1.87
N ALA A 6 -39.06 -52.35 -1.72
CA ALA A 6 -38.57 -51.38 -2.69
C ALA A 6 -37.12 -51.02 -2.36
N GLY A 7 -36.20 -51.38 -3.23
CA GLY A 7 -34.79 -50.99 -3.12
C GLY A 7 -34.60 -49.54 -3.59
N LEU A 8 -34.14 -48.65 -2.71
CA LEU A 8 -33.64 -47.34 -3.10
C LEU A 8 -32.16 -47.48 -3.58
N ALA A 9 -31.93 -47.22 -4.87
CA ALA A 9 -30.61 -47.10 -5.41
C ALA A 9 -30.09 -45.69 -5.12
N ALA A 10 -29.08 -45.56 -4.27
CA ALA A 10 -28.38 -44.30 -4.03
C ALA A 10 -27.41 -44.04 -5.19
N VAL A 11 -27.72 -43.02 -5.99
CA VAL A 11 -26.77 -42.50 -6.99
C VAL A 11 -25.80 -41.58 -6.31
N SER A 12 -24.57 -42.04 -6.09
CA SER A 12 -23.45 -41.20 -5.62
C SER A 12 -22.93 -40.34 -6.77
N LEU A 13 -23.27 -39.05 -6.80
CA LEU A 13 -22.54 -38.08 -7.62
C LEU A 13 -21.17 -37.80 -6.97
N ALA A 14 -20.15 -38.45 -7.43
CA ALA A 14 -18.77 -38.04 -7.14
C ALA A 14 -18.46 -36.81 -7.97
N GLY A 15 -18.66 -35.62 -7.37
CA GLY A 15 -18.18 -34.37 -7.91
C GLY A 15 -16.65 -34.37 -7.89
N ALA A 16 -16.02 -34.44 -9.08
CA ALA A 16 -14.60 -34.17 -9.21
C ALA A 16 -14.32 -32.69 -8.83
N GLN A 17 -14.01 -32.46 -7.56
CA GLN A 17 -13.38 -31.22 -7.15
C GLN A 17 -11.98 -31.21 -7.76
N GLY A 18 -11.79 -30.40 -8.80
CA GLY A 18 -10.47 -30.15 -9.35
C GLY A 18 -9.58 -29.63 -8.22
N ALA A 19 -8.62 -30.45 -7.80
CA ALA A 19 -7.58 -30.03 -6.87
C ALA A 19 -6.81 -28.91 -7.55
N HIS A 20 -7.10 -27.63 -7.19
CA HIS A 20 -6.20 -26.53 -7.48
C HIS A 20 -4.90 -26.86 -6.74
N ALA A 21 -3.83 -27.09 -7.50
CA ALA A 21 -2.50 -27.23 -6.92
C ALA A 21 -2.24 -25.98 -6.07
N ALA A 22 -1.82 -26.16 -4.82
CA ALA A 22 -1.43 -25.04 -3.97
C ALA A 22 -0.35 -24.23 -4.70
N PRO A 23 -0.41 -22.89 -4.68
CA PRO A 23 0.58 -22.05 -5.34
C PRO A 23 1.98 -22.40 -4.81
N THR A 24 2.95 -22.46 -5.71
CA THR A 24 4.35 -22.72 -5.33
C THR A 24 4.87 -21.55 -4.52
N ASP A 25 5.40 -21.84 -3.33
CA ASP A 25 5.99 -20.84 -2.44
C ASP A 25 7.12 -20.06 -3.15
N LYS A 26 7.02 -18.74 -3.20
CA LYS A 26 7.99 -17.84 -3.85
C LYS A 26 9.26 -17.62 -3.03
N GLY A 27 9.26 -17.97 -1.74
CA GLY A 27 10.37 -17.67 -0.84
C GLY A 27 10.59 -16.18 -0.60
N VAL A 28 9.54 -15.38 -0.79
CA VAL A 28 9.53 -13.92 -0.61
C VAL A 28 8.30 -13.51 0.16
N SER A 29 8.48 -12.63 1.14
CA SER A 29 7.40 -12.00 1.89
C SER A 29 7.17 -10.59 1.37
N ILE A 30 5.91 -10.19 1.24
CA ILE A 30 5.50 -8.82 0.88
C ILE A 30 4.80 -8.22 2.09
N VAL A 31 5.30 -7.08 2.59
CA VAL A 31 4.70 -6.34 3.71
C VAL A 31 4.07 -5.07 3.16
N LEU A 32 2.73 -4.96 3.25
CA LEU A 32 1.94 -3.86 2.72
C LEU A 32 1.61 -2.86 3.83
N VAL A 33 2.05 -1.61 3.66
CA VAL A 33 1.90 -0.51 4.62
C VAL A 33 1.01 0.57 4.03
N HIS A 34 -0.18 0.77 4.63
CA HIS A 34 -1.15 1.76 4.16
C HIS A 34 -0.76 3.19 4.54
N GLY A 35 -1.37 4.18 3.88
CA GLY A 35 -1.22 5.59 4.15
C GLY A 35 -2.17 6.13 5.22
N ALA A 36 -2.23 7.46 5.35
CA ALA A 36 -3.19 8.16 6.18
C ALA A 36 -4.62 8.08 5.60
N PHE A 37 -5.61 8.34 6.44
CA PHE A 37 -7.05 8.42 6.12
C PHE A 37 -7.71 7.09 5.73
N VAL A 38 -6.95 6.02 5.59
CA VAL A 38 -7.39 4.66 5.23
C VAL A 38 -6.76 3.64 6.17
N ASP A 39 -7.16 2.39 6.05
CA ASP A 39 -6.60 1.25 6.77
C ASP A 39 -6.11 0.15 5.82
N GLY A 40 -5.66 -0.96 6.38
CA GLY A 40 -5.14 -2.09 5.62
C GLY A 40 -6.16 -2.80 4.74
N SER A 41 -7.47 -2.56 4.90
CA SER A 41 -8.50 -3.19 4.07
C SER A 41 -8.42 -2.80 2.60
N GLY A 42 -7.87 -1.60 2.30
CA GLY A 42 -7.64 -1.13 0.94
C GLY A 42 -6.68 -2.02 0.12
N TRP A 43 -5.89 -2.85 0.77
CA TRP A 43 -4.99 -3.80 0.11
C TRP A 43 -5.64 -5.10 -0.35
N LYS A 44 -6.92 -5.36 0.00
CA LYS A 44 -7.55 -6.67 -0.16
C LYS A 44 -7.36 -7.27 -1.56
N GLN A 45 -7.61 -6.51 -2.63
CA GLN A 45 -7.50 -7.04 -3.99
C GLN A 45 -6.04 -7.30 -4.40
N THR A 46 -5.12 -6.40 -4.04
CA THR A 46 -3.68 -6.59 -4.26
C THR A 46 -3.16 -7.80 -3.47
N TYR A 47 -3.61 -7.95 -2.22
CA TYR A 47 -3.31 -9.12 -1.38
C TYR A 47 -3.72 -10.41 -2.07
N ASP A 48 -4.98 -10.53 -2.54
CA ASP A 48 -5.49 -11.75 -3.18
C ASP A 48 -4.67 -12.14 -4.42
N LEU A 49 -4.28 -11.15 -5.22
CA LEU A 49 -3.49 -11.39 -6.42
C LEU A 49 -2.08 -11.92 -6.10
N LEU A 50 -1.44 -11.37 -5.09
CA LEU A 50 -0.09 -11.78 -4.68
C LEU A 50 -0.09 -13.12 -3.95
N ASP A 51 -1.05 -13.34 -3.05
CA ASP A 51 -1.24 -14.60 -2.32
C ASP A 51 -1.53 -15.78 -3.29
N ALA A 52 -2.39 -15.56 -4.28
CA ALA A 52 -2.69 -16.55 -5.31
C ALA A 52 -1.48 -16.96 -6.16
N GLU A 53 -0.44 -16.12 -6.20
CA GLU A 53 0.82 -16.41 -6.88
C GLU A 53 1.88 -17.07 -5.98
N GLY A 54 1.59 -17.26 -4.69
CA GLY A 54 2.45 -17.96 -3.71
C GLY A 54 3.40 -17.05 -2.93
N TYR A 55 3.18 -15.73 -2.91
CA TYR A 55 3.86 -14.83 -2.00
C TYR A 55 3.28 -14.93 -0.59
N GLU A 56 4.11 -14.85 0.43
CA GLU A 56 3.63 -14.56 1.78
C GLU A 56 3.31 -13.07 1.88
N VAL A 57 2.05 -12.72 2.12
CA VAL A 57 1.61 -11.32 2.18
C VAL A 57 1.16 -10.97 3.58
N LEU A 58 1.77 -9.93 4.17
CA LEU A 58 1.38 -9.38 5.46
C LEU A 58 0.88 -7.94 5.26
N VAL A 59 -0.24 -7.62 5.90
CA VAL A 59 -0.80 -6.26 5.87
C VAL A 59 -0.60 -5.63 7.26
N VAL A 60 0.02 -4.46 7.28
CA VAL A 60 0.20 -3.67 8.49
C VAL A 60 -1.05 -2.84 8.75
N GLN A 61 -1.44 -2.72 10.02
CA GLN A 61 -2.44 -1.77 10.48
C GLN A 61 -1.70 -0.65 11.22
N ASN A 62 -1.45 0.44 10.51
CA ASN A 62 -0.78 1.61 11.07
C ASN A 62 -1.74 2.36 12.00
N PRO A 63 -1.34 2.70 13.25
CA PRO A 63 -2.12 3.60 14.10
C PRO A 63 -2.35 4.99 13.52
N THR A 64 -1.42 5.48 12.66
CA THR A 64 -1.42 6.81 12.03
C THR A 64 -1.43 7.99 13.02
N VAL A 65 -1.10 7.74 14.29
CA VAL A 65 -1.04 8.76 15.36
C VAL A 65 0.35 9.37 15.45
N ALA A 66 1.39 8.54 15.49
CA ALA A 66 2.78 8.95 15.50
C ALA A 66 3.63 8.03 14.62
N LEU A 67 4.63 8.58 13.91
CA LEU A 67 5.50 7.81 13.02
C LEU A 67 6.20 6.65 13.73
N ALA A 68 6.61 6.85 14.98
CA ALA A 68 7.29 5.80 15.75
C ALA A 68 6.41 4.56 16.00
N ASP A 69 5.12 4.78 16.24
CA ASP A 69 4.17 3.67 16.45
C ASP A 69 3.91 2.91 15.14
N ASP A 70 3.81 3.63 14.02
CA ASP A 70 3.62 3.07 12.68
C ASP A 70 4.85 2.26 12.24
N VAL A 71 6.06 2.78 12.53
CA VAL A 71 7.33 2.07 12.32
C VAL A 71 7.38 0.81 13.17
N ALA A 72 7.03 0.88 14.46
CA ALA A 72 7.01 -0.28 15.36
C ALA A 72 6.03 -1.38 14.87
N ALA A 73 4.84 -0.97 14.41
CA ALA A 73 3.87 -1.91 13.83
C ALA A 73 4.41 -2.58 12.56
N THR A 74 5.12 -1.83 11.71
CA THR A 74 5.75 -2.33 10.49
C THR A 74 6.92 -3.26 10.81
N GLU A 75 7.79 -2.91 11.74
CA GLU A 75 8.89 -3.76 12.21
C GLU A 75 8.39 -5.09 12.81
N ALA A 76 7.27 -5.05 13.56
CA ALA A 76 6.62 -6.26 14.06
C ALA A 76 6.08 -7.16 12.93
N ALA A 77 5.59 -6.60 11.84
CA ALA A 77 5.20 -7.36 10.65
C ALA A 77 6.41 -7.96 9.93
N ILE A 78 7.50 -7.18 9.74
CA ILE A 78 8.76 -7.65 9.16
C ILE A 78 9.35 -8.81 10.00
N ALA A 79 9.29 -8.72 11.33
CA ALA A 79 9.79 -9.77 12.22
C ALA A 79 9.05 -11.10 12.01
N ARG A 80 7.73 -11.07 11.78
CA ARG A 80 6.88 -12.25 11.54
C ARG A 80 7.04 -12.85 10.16
N ALA A 81 7.52 -12.08 9.18
CA ALA A 81 7.71 -12.55 7.81
C ALA A 81 8.67 -13.75 7.77
N ARG A 82 8.34 -14.81 7.03
CA ARG A 82 9.15 -16.03 6.92
C ARG A 82 10.37 -15.84 6.02
N TYR A 83 10.27 -14.98 5.02
CA TYR A 83 11.23 -14.82 3.94
C TYR A 83 11.80 -13.39 3.89
N PRO A 84 12.82 -13.12 3.06
CA PRO A 84 13.24 -11.75 2.76
C PRO A 84 12.07 -10.90 2.25
N VAL A 85 11.99 -9.66 2.73
CA VAL A 85 10.83 -8.79 2.60
C VAL A 85 10.97 -7.80 1.46
N ILE A 86 9.95 -7.72 0.61
CA ILE A 86 9.63 -6.54 -0.20
C ILE A 86 8.71 -5.67 0.65
N LEU A 87 9.18 -4.48 1.03
CA LEU A 87 8.43 -3.56 1.87
C LEU A 87 7.74 -2.50 1.01
N VAL A 88 6.40 -2.47 1.05
CA VAL A 88 5.57 -1.64 0.16
C VAL A 88 4.87 -0.57 0.99
N GLY A 89 5.02 0.71 0.61
CA GLY A 89 4.38 1.84 1.26
C GLY A 89 3.51 2.64 0.29
N HIS A 90 2.26 2.88 0.67
CA HIS A 90 1.35 3.78 -0.04
C HIS A 90 1.29 5.12 0.70
N SER A 91 1.38 6.24 -0.02
CA SER A 91 1.16 7.57 0.53
C SER A 91 2.08 7.87 1.74
N TYR A 92 1.52 8.23 2.90
CA TYR A 92 2.24 8.36 4.18
C TYR A 92 2.99 7.08 4.56
N GLY A 93 2.51 5.90 4.16
CA GLY A 93 3.24 4.65 4.35
C GLY A 93 4.66 4.67 3.77
N GLY A 94 4.95 5.55 2.81
CA GLY A 94 6.30 5.80 2.30
C GLY A 94 7.25 6.39 3.35
N MET A 95 6.77 7.26 4.26
CA MET A 95 7.55 7.72 5.43
C MET A 95 7.92 6.53 6.32
N VAL A 96 6.94 5.67 6.59
CA VAL A 96 7.08 4.51 7.46
C VAL A 96 8.09 3.51 6.90
N ILE A 97 7.98 3.16 5.60
CA ILE A 97 8.91 2.21 4.97
C ILE A 97 10.32 2.78 4.78
N THR A 98 10.46 4.10 4.67
CA THR A 98 11.78 4.75 4.61
C THR A 98 12.51 4.59 5.93
N GLU A 99 11.82 4.72 7.06
CA GLU A 99 12.39 4.56 8.40
C GLU A 99 12.58 3.08 8.78
N ALA A 100 11.58 2.22 8.55
CA ALA A 100 11.61 0.80 8.92
C ALA A 100 12.45 -0.07 7.97
N GLY A 101 12.68 0.41 6.76
CA GLY A 101 13.31 -0.38 5.69
C GLY A 101 14.81 -0.64 5.86
N ASP A 102 15.46 -0.02 6.85
CA ASP A 102 16.85 -0.31 7.23
C ASP A 102 17.03 -1.72 7.82
N ASN A 103 15.93 -2.36 8.19
CA ASN A 103 15.91 -3.72 8.70
C ASN A 103 16.62 -4.69 7.72
N PRO A 104 17.56 -5.54 8.19
CA PRO A 104 18.34 -6.45 7.34
C PRO A 104 17.48 -7.47 6.57
N LYS A 105 16.27 -7.77 7.05
CA LYS A 105 15.32 -8.66 6.38
C LYS A 105 14.66 -8.01 5.15
N VAL A 106 14.66 -6.67 5.06
CA VAL A 106 14.14 -5.93 3.91
C VAL A 106 15.13 -5.96 2.77
N ARG A 107 14.73 -6.51 1.63
CA ARG A 107 15.55 -6.61 0.42
C ARG A 107 15.32 -5.48 -0.57
N SER A 108 14.12 -4.91 -0.60
CA SER A 108 13.72 -3.83 -1.51
C SER A 108 12.55 -3.03 -0.97
N LEU A 109 12.39 -1.80 -1.48
CA LEU A 109 11.34 -0.87 -1.14
C LEU A 109 10.47 -0.57 -2.37
N VAL A 110 9.15 -0.49 -2.17
CA VAL A 110 8.20 -0.09 -3.21
C VAL A 110 7.35 1.06 -2.70
N TYR A 111 7.44 2.19 -3.37
CA TYR A 111 6.67 3.40 -3.09
C TYR A 111 5.53 3.51 -4.10
N LEU A 112 4.29 3.62 -3.62
CA LEU A 112 3.09 3.71 -4.45
C LEU A 112 2.38 5.03 -4.13
N ALA A 113 2.37 6.01 -5.04
CA ALA A 113 1.79 7.33 -4.79
C ALA A 113 2.24 7.90 -3.43
N ALA A 114 3.53 7.82 -3.10
CA ALA A 114 4.01 7.89 -1.73
C ALA A 114 5.05 8.99 -1.49
N PHE A 115 5.22 9.37 -0.23
CA PHE A 115 6.39 10.13 0.20
C PHE A 115 7.64 9.23 0.21
N ALA A 116 8.78 9.78 -0.23
CA ALA A 116 10.10 9.15 -0.11
C ALA A 116 11.07 10.20 0.47
N PRO A 117 11.01 10.43 1.79
CA PRO A 117 11.76 11.48 2.47
C PRO A 117 13.26 11.22 2.51
N ASP A 118 14.05 12.30 2.63
CA ASP A 118 15.45 12.26 3.04
C ASP A 118 15.58 12.53 4.56
N GLU A 119 16.76 12.40 5.09
CA GLU A 119 17.06 12.64 6.51
C GLU A 119 16.65 14.06 6.93
N GLY A 120 15.97 14.16 8.07
CA GLY A 120 15.47 15.43 8.62
C GLY A 120 14.19 15.95 7.98
N GLU A 121 13.70 15.34 6.89
CA GLU A 121 12.42 15.69 6.28
C GLU A 121 11.24 15.08 7.05
N SER A 122 10.10 15.77 6.99
CA SER A 122 8.80 15.34 7.50
C SER A 122 7.75 15.53 6.40
N VAL A 123 6.55 14.98 6.58
CA VAL A 123 5.46 15.27 5.65
C VAL A 123 5.18 16.77 5.57
N SER A 124 5.18 17.47 6.73
CA SER A 124 4.95 18.91 6.74
C SER A 124 5.99 19.69 5.93
N SER A 125 7.28 19.33 6.02
CA SER A 125 8.31 20.01 5.23
C SER A 125 8.23 19.68 3.73
N LEU A 126 7.87 18.46 3.38
CA LEU A 126 7.67 18.07 1.97
C LEU A 126 6.45 18.78 1.36
N ALA A 127 5.35 18.89 2.10
CA ALA A 127 4.13 19.56 1.65
C ALA A 127 4.28 21.09 1.46
N GLU A 128 5.39 21.70 1.90
CA GLU A 128 5.73 23.09 1.61
C GLU A 128 6.23 23.29 0.16
N ALA A 129 6.62 22.22 -0.53
CA ALA A 129 7.11 22.30 -1.90
C ALA A 129 6.13 23.04 -2.84
N PRO A 130 6.63 23.83 -3.80
CA PRO A 130 5.78 24.49 -4.79
C PRO A 130 5.03 23.45 -5.64
N VAL A 131 3.76 23.72 -5.90
CA VAL A 131 2.91 22.87 -6.75
C VAL A 131 3.03 23.32 -8.21
N SER A 132 3.16 22.39 -9.12
CA SER A 132 3.20 22.69 -10.56
C SER A 132 1.84 23.19 -11.08
N PRO A 133 1.81 23.99 -12.17
CA PRO A 133 0.54 24.44 -12.77
C PRO A 133 -0.37 23.26 -13.12
N GLY A 134 -1.64 23.35 -12.69
CA GLY A 134 -2.66 22.31 -12.90
C GLY A 134 -2.69 21.20 -11.85
N GLU A 135 -1.73 21.15 -10.93
CA GLU A 135 -1.75 20.28 -9.78
C GLU A 135 -2.30 21.01 -8.53
N SER A 136 -2.73 20.27 -7.52
CA SER A 136 -3.26 20.83 -6.26
C SER A 136 -2.67 20.11 -5.05
N LYS A 137 -2.66 20.81 -3.92
CA LYS A 137 -2.33 20.20 -2.62
C LYS A 137 -3.55 19.47 -2.05
N ALA A 138 -3.29 18.46 -1.21
CA ALA A 138 -4.33 17.73 -0.48
C ALA A 138 -5.27 18.71 0.27
N PRO A 139 -6.60 18.53 0.13
CA PRO A 139 -7.59 19.39 0.80
C PRO A 139 -7.78 18.94 2.26
N LEU A 140 -6.77 19.14 3.11
CA LEU A 140 -6.77 18.73 4.50
C LEU A 140 -7.53 19.72 5.39
N VAL A 141 -8.25 19.18 6.38
CA VAL A 141 -8.97 19.95 7.39
C VAL A 141 -8.52 19.51 8.80
N PRO A 142 -8.33 20.45 9.73
CA PRO A 142 -7.99 20.14 11.11
C PRO A 142 -9.14 19.45 11.86
N ALA A 143 -8.79 18.47 12.71
CA ALA A 143 -9.70 17.75 13.60
C ALA A 143 -9.02 17.56 14.98
N GLY A 144 -8.89 18.62 15.77
CA GLY A 144 -8.11 18.63 17.01
C GLY A 144 -6.62 18.40 16.73
N ASN A 145 -6.04 17.35 17.30
CA ASN A 145 -4.64 16.95 17.08
C ASN A 145 -4.46 16.08 15.83
N TYR A 146 -5.46 16.02 14.95
CA TYR A 146 -5.47 15.21 13.74
C TYR A 146 -5.80 16.04 12.51
N LEU A 147 -5.52 15.46 11.35
CA LEU A 147 -5.96 15.93 10.04
C LEU A 147 -6.93 14.91 9.43
N LEU A 148 -7.88 15.41 8.67
CA LEU A 148 -8.74 14.66 7.78
C LEU A 148 -8.68 15.28 6.39
N VAL A 149 -9.08 14.54 5.36
CA VAL A 149 -9.40 15.12 4.05
C VAL A 149 -10.80 15.72 4.15
N ASP A 150 -11.00 16.90 3.57
CA ASP A 150 -12.35 17.49 3.41
C ASP A 150 -13.28 16.43 2.80
N GLN A 151 -14.34 16.07 3.52
CA GLN A 151 -15.22 14.96 3.14
C GLN A 151 -15.86 15.13 1.77
N ALA A 152 -16.22 16.37 1.40
CA ALA A 152 -16.82 16.66 0.11
C ALA A 152 -15.81 16.55 -1.05
N LYS A 153 -14.53 16.80 -0.77
CA LYS A 153 -13.44 16.75 -1.74
C LYS A 153 -12.74 15.39 -1.79
N PHE A 154 -12.96 14.54 -0.78
CA PHE A 154 -12.30 13.22 -0.68
C PHE A 154 -12.44 12.39 -1.97
N PRO A 155 -13.64 12.22 -2.57
CA PRO A 155 -13.78 11.43 -3.78
C PRO A 155 -12.88 11.90 -4.92
N THR A 156 -12.80 13.20 -5.16
CA THR A 156 -12.02 13.76 -6.27
C THR A 156 -10.54 13.88 -6.00
N ALA A 157 -10.15 14.11 -4.74
CA ALA A 157 -8.75 14.27 -4.38
C ALA A 157 -8.05 12.92 -4.13
N PHE A 158 -8.74 11.99 -3.46
CA PHE A 158 -8.13 10.72 -3.02
C PHE A 158 -8.39 9.56 -3.97
N ALA A 159 -9.63 9.43 -4.52
CA ALA A 159 -10.10 8.22 -5.17
C ALA A 159 -10.99 8.52 -6.39
N ALA A 160 -10.53 9.40 -7.29
CA ALA A 160 -11.31 9.91 -8.42
C ALA A 160 -11.68 8.83 -9.47
N ASP A 161 -10.94 7.74 -9.53
CA ASP A 161 -11.12 6.61 -10.45
C ASP A 161 -11.63 5.33 -9.76
N VAL A 162 -12.11 5.44 -8.51
CA VAL A 162 -12.76 4.37 -7.76
C VAL A 162 -14.28 4.55 -7.78
N ASP A 163 -15.03 3.45 -7.68
CA ASP A 163 -16.51 3.49 -7.66
C ASP A 163 -17.05 4.52 -6.66
N PRO A 164 -17.99 5.39 -7.07
CA PRO A 164 -18.52 6.46 -6.21
C PRO A 164 -19.20 5.97 -4.92
N SER A 165 -19.71 4.73 -4.88
CA SER A 165 -20.29 4.18 -3.65
C SER A 165 -19.21 3.85 -2.64
N ILE A 166 -18.07 3.34 -3.10
CA ILE A 166 -16.89 3.04 -2.28
C ILE A 166 -16.27 4.34 -1.78
N THR A 167 -16.07 5.33 -2.66
CA THR A 167 -15.41 6.60 -2.26
C THR A 167 -16.24 7.41 -1.27
N ARG A 168 -17.58 7.38 -1.36
CA ARG A 168 -18.45 8.00 -0.35
C ARG A 168 -18.32 7.32 1.02
N PHE A 169 -18.23 5.98 1.05
CA PHE A 169 -17.98 5.25 2.28
C PHE A 169 -16.60 5.61 2.85
N MET A 170 -15.56 5.59 2.04
CA MET A 170 -14.19 5.96 2.46
C MET A 170 -14.13 7.37 3.04
N ALA A 171 -14.80 8.34 2.40
CA ALA A 171 -14.88 9.72 2.90
C ALA A 171 -15.51 9.85 4.29
N SER A 172 -16.42 8.91 4.64
CA SER A 172 -17.07 8.87 5.95
C SER A 172 -16.32 8.02 6.97
N ALA A 173 -15.49 7.09 6.52
CA ALA A 173 -14.76 6.11 7.33
C ALA A 173 -13.27 6.47 7.52
N GLN A 174 -12.89 7.72 7.26
CA GLN A 174 -11.48 8.14 7.35
C GLN A 174 -10.86 7.81 8.71
N VAL A 175 -9.66 7.26 8.69
CA VAL A 175 -8.80 7.14 9.88
C VAL A 175 -8.11 8.50 10.11
N PRO A 176 -8.29 9.16 11.26
CA PRO A 176 -7.65 10.45 11.54
C PRO A 176 -6.13 10.34 11.53
N TRP A 177 -5.46 11.31 10.91
CA TRP A 177 -4.00 11.35 10.81
C TRP A 177 -3.40 12.28 11.85
N GLY A 178 -2.58 11.77 12.75
CA GLY A 178 -1.99 12.52 13.86
C GLY A 178 -0.98 13.58 13.42
N LEU A 179 -1.07 14.77 14.00
CA LEU A 179 -0.10 15.85 13.75
C LEU A 179 1.32 15.43 14.15
N GLN A 180 1.48 14.52 15.12
CA GLN A 180 2.79 13.95 15.48
C GLN A 180 3.38 13.15 14.33
N ALA A 181 2.58 12.35 13.61
CA ALA A 181 3.04 11.60 12.45
C ALA A 181 3.42 12.55 11.28
N VAL A 182 2.62 13.61 11.05
CA VAL A 182 2.86 14.60 9.99
C VAL A 182 4.14 15.40 10.21
N GLN A 183 4.48 15.73 11.46
CA GLN A 183 5.62 16.58 11.82
C GLN A 183 6.90 15.78 12.13
N ALA A 184 6.79 14.45 12.28
CA ALA A 184 7.92 13.60 12.60
C ALA A 184 8.97 13.62 11.48
N LYS A 185 10.23 13.81 11.86
CA LYS A 185 11.36 13.82 10.95
C LYS A 185 11.94 12.43 10.78
N ILE A 186 12.31 12.09 9.55
CA ILE A 186 13.02 10.85 9.24
C ILE A 186 14.44 10.90 9.78
N THR A 187 14.90 9.81 10.35
CA THR A 187 16.25 9.64 10.88
C THR A 187 17.03 8.55 10.14
N ARG A 188 16.37 7.55 9.58
CA ARG A 188 16.95 6.45 8.81
C ARG A 188 16.37 6.47 7.39
N VAL A 189 17.23 6.47 6.40
CA VAL A 189 16.84 6.63 4.98
C VAL A 189 17.17 5.36 4.22
N ALA A 190 16.30 4.38 4.31
CA ALA A 190 16.53 3.03 3.77
C ALA A 190 16.78 2.99 2.25
N TRP A 191 16.18 3.89 1.47
CA TRP A 191 16.38 3.94 0.02
C TRP A 191 17.83 4.31 -0.40
N LYS A 192 18.64 4.86 0.52
CA LYS A 192 20.09 5.07 0.26
C LYS A 192 20.88 3.76 0.18
N ALA A 193 20.38 2.68 0.79
CA ALA A 193 21.03 1.38 0.86
C ALA A 193 20.28 0.23 0.19
N LYS A 194 18.99 0.42 -0.11
CA LYS A 194 18.13 -0.63 -0.64
C LYS A 194 17.66 -0.31 -2.06
N PRO A 195 17.59 -1.29 -2.96
CA PRO A 195 16.90 -1.14 -4.25
C PRO A 195 15.48 -0.61 -4.03
N SER A 196 15.11 0.43 -4.76
CA SER A 196 13.84 1.11 -4.60
C SER A 196 13.07 1.19 -5.92
N PHE A 197 11.75 1.09 -5.82
CA PHE A 197 10.82 1.15 -6.95
C PHE A 197 9.76 2.20 -6.61
N PHE A 198 9.35 3.01 -7.59
CA PHE A 198 8.38 4.08 -7.36
C PHE A 198 7.31 4.09 -8.46
N LEU A 199 6.05 3.91 -8.08
CA LEU A 199 4.90 4.08 -8.96
C LEU A 199 4.29 5.46 -8.75
N VAL A 200 4.45 6.33 -9.74
CA VAL A 200 3.88 7.68 -9.76
C VAL A 200 2.45 7.61 -10.30
N THR A 201 1.50 8.22 -9.60
CA THR A 201 0.11 8.37 -10.02
C THR A 201 -0.11 9.75 -10.66
N LYS A 202 -0.47 9.77 -11.95
CA LYS A 202 -0.50 11.01 -12.76
C LYS A 202 -1.68 11.94 -12.46
N ASN A 203 -2.74 11.42 -11.82
CA ASN A 203 -3.95 12.16 -11.50
C ASN A 203 -4.16 12.27 -9.98
N ASP A 204 -3.07 12.28 -9.22
CA ASP A 204 -3.07 12.32 -7.76
C ASP A 204 -3.44 13.71 -7.25
N GLY A 205 -4.50 13.80 -6.46
CA GLY A 205 -4.95 15.04 -5.82
C GLY A 205 -4.51 15.17 -4.35
N MET A 206 -3.67 14.23 -3.87
CA MET A 206 -3.15 14.22 -2.49
C MET A 206 -1.65 14.56 -2.44
N ILE A 207 -0.84 13.87 -3.23
CA ILE A 207 0.59 14.16 -3.40
C ILE A 207 0.81 14.54 -4.87
N PRO A 208 1.14 15.80 -5.18
CA PRO A 208 1.30 16.25 -6.55
C PRO A 208 2.23 15.33 -7.36
N PRO A 209 1.87 14.91 -8.58
CA PRO A 209 2.70 14.06 -9.41
C PRO A 209 4.10 14.61 -9.64
N SER A 210 4.26 15.93 -9.72
CA SER A 210 5.56 16.60 -9.81
C SER A 210 6.43 16.34 -8.58
N GLU A 211 5.85 16.38 -7.39
CA GLU A 211 6.52 16.10 -6.13
C GLU A 211 6.92 14.61 -6.03
N GLN A 212 6.01 13.70 -6.40
CA GLN A 212 6.31 12.27 -6.50
C GLN A 212 7.52 12.00 -7.40
N ARG A 213 7.59 12.66 -8.58
CA ARG A 213 8.74 12.50 -9.51
C ARG A 213 10.05 13.02 -8.93
N VAL A 214 10.01 14.13 -8.18
CA VAL A 214 11.20 14.66 -7.50
C VAL A 214 11.72 13.66 -6.48
N MET A 215 10.86 13.11 -5.63
CA MET A 215 11.22 12.12 -4.63
C MET A 215 11.69 10.80 -5.26
N ALA A 216 11.02 10.32 -6.31
CA ALA A 216 11.40 9.13 -7.05
C ALA A 216 12.79 9.27 -7.69
N LYS A 217 13.09 10.43 -8.29
CA LYS A 217 14.39 10.71 -8.91
C LYS A 217 15.50 10.74 -7.87
N ARG A 218 15.32 11.44 -6.75
CA ARG A 218 16.38 11.56 -5.74
C ARG A 218 16.67 10.23 -5.03
N SER A 219 15.65 9.38 -4.86
CA SER A 219 15.83 8.05 -4.27
C SER A 219 16.51 7.05 -5.20
N GLY A 220 16.78 7.41 -6.46
CA GLY A 220 17.35 6.49 -7.46
C GLY A 220 16.45 5.31 -7.80
N ALA A 221 15.14 5.42 -7.55
CA ALA A 221 14.20 4.35 -7.74
C ALA A 221 14.00 3.97 -9.21
N THR A 222 13.67 2.70 -9.46
CA THR A 222 13.09 2.29 -10.75
C THR A 222 11.66 2.80 -10.83
N VAL A 223 11.39 3.73 -11.76
CA VAL A 223 10.12 4.46 -11.85
C VAL A 223 9.19 3.84 -12.89
N ALA A 224 7.90 3.80 -12.56
CA ALA A 224 6.80 3.67 -13.51
C ALA A 224 5.73 4.72 -13.21
N GLU A 225 4.91 5.05 -14.21
CA GLU A 225 3.81 6.00 -14.05
C GLU A 225 2.51 5.37 -14.50
N LEU A 226 1.42 5.64 -13.77
CA LEU A 226 0.08 5.17 -14.08
C LEU A 226 -0.91 6.33 -14.07
N ALA A 227 -1.86 6.34 -15.03
CA ALA A 227 -2.97 7.27 -15.03
C ALA A 227 -4.00 6.82 -13.98
N SER A 228 -3.76 7.16 -12.73
CA SER A 228 -4.62 6.82 -11.57
C SER A 228 -4.68 7.97 -10.60
N SER A 229 -5.73 8.00 -9.77
CA SER A 229 -5.83 8.81 -8.58
C SER A 229 -4.86 8.31 -7.48
N HIS A 230 -4.94 8.92 -6.29
CA HIS A 230 -4.13 8.52 -5.14
C HIS A 230 -4.41 7.08 -4.67
N ALA A 231 -5.67 6.61 -4.78
CA ALA A 231 -6.10 5.27 -4.34
C ALA A 231 -5.74 4.15 -5.34
N VAL A 232 -4.53 4.16 -5.88
CA VAL A 232 -4.08 3.28 -6.96
C VAL A 232 -4.28 1.79 -6.70
N MET A 233 -4.13 1.32 -5.44
CA MET A 233 -4.34 -0.07 -5.07
C MET A 233 -5.81 -0.52 -5.16
N LEU A 234 -6.76 0.43 -5.11
CA LEU A 234 -8.19 0.17 -5.28
C LEU A 234 -8.62 0.26 -6.73
N ALA A 235 -8.09 1.27 -7.47
CA ALA A 235 -8.44 1.49 -8.86
C ALA A 235 -7.76 0.50 -9.81
N HIS A 236 -6.49 0.14 -9.53
CA HIS A 236 -5.62 -0.65 -10.40
C HIS A 236 -4.87 -1.77 -9.65
N PRO A 237 -5.56 -2.67 -8.93
CA PRO A 237 -4.91 -3.68 -8.08
C PRO A 237 -4.00 -4.64 -8.86
N ALA A 238 -4.34 -4.96 -10.11
CA ALA A 238 -3.53 -5.84 -10.96
C ALA A 238 -2.21 -5.17 -11.40
N ASP A 239 -2.25 -3.88 -11.77
CA ASP A 239 -1.05 -3.12 -12.12
C ASP A 239 -0.15 -2.91 -10.91
N VAL A 240 -0.74 -2.67 -9.73
CA VAL A 240 -0.02 -2.57 -8.46
C VAL A 240 0.66 -3.88 -8.10
N ALA A 241 -0.04 -5.02 -8.17
CA ALA A 241 0.56 -6.33 -7.92
C ALA A 241 1.69 -6.64 -8.91
N ALA A 242 1.50 -6.35 -10.20
CA ALA A 242 2.52 -6.51 -11.23
C ALA A 242 3.75 -5.62 -10.97
N PHE A 243 3.54 -4.39 -10.51
CA PHE A 243 4.63 -3.47 -10.17
C PHE A 243 5.41 -3.93 -8.92
N ILE A 244 4.72 -4.36 -7.87
CA ILE A 244 5.36 -4.92 -6.65
C ILE A 244 6.26 -6.10 -7.01
N LYS A 245 5.81 -7.00 -7.89
CA LYS A 245 6.59 -8.17 -8.33
C LYS A 245 7.90 -7.82 -9.04
N ARG A 246 8.02 -6.62 -9.64
CA ARG A 246 9.29 -6.17 -10.23
C ARG A 246 10.39 -6.03 -9.18
N ALA A 247 10.02 -5.77 -7.93
CA ALA A 247 10.96 -5.65 -6.81
C ALA A 247 11.48 -7.01 -6.29
N ASP A 248 10.92 -8.13 -6.76
CA ASP A 248 11.40 -9.48 -6.48
C ASP A 248 12.66 -9.84 -7.30
N THR A 249 12.78 -9.28 -8.49
CA THR A 249 13.96 -9.49 -9.34
C THR A 249 15.16 -8.74 -8.75
N PRO A 250 16.33 -9.40 -8.53
CA PRO A 250 17.54 -8.69 -8.12
C PRO A 250 17.81 -7.55 -9.12
N ALA A 251 18.01 -6.32 -8.61
CA ALA A 251 18.46 -5.24 -9.47
C ALA A 251 19.76 -5.70 -10.14
N SER A 252 19.78 -5.75 -11.47
CA SER A 252 21.02 -5.92 -12.22
C SER A 252 21.94 -4.76 -11.85
N LYS A 253 23.07 -5.08 -11.19
CA LYS A 253 24.13 -4.13 -10.84
C LYS A 253 24.77 -3.57 -12.10
#